data_5698d5328bb8fb6b2af4d0c88bd727bc
#
_entry.id   5698d5328bb8fb6b2af4d0c88bd727bc
#
_cell.length_a   1.000
_cell.length_b   1.000
_cell.length_c   1.000
_cell.angle_alpha   90.00
_cell.angle_beta   90.00
_cell.angle_gamma   90.00
#
_symmetry.space_group_name_H-M   'P 1'
#
loop_
_entity.id
_entity.type
_entity.pdbx_description
1 polymer ?
#
loop_
_entity_poly.entity_id
_entity_poly.type
_entity_poly.pdbx_seq_one_letter_code
_entity_poly.pdbx_strand_id
1 'polypeptide(L)'
;MGKSKRLIELMMTVNRKRKFTVKELAEEFGVSTRTMLRDLQELSGMGVPLYAQVGAGGGYQVLTERTLPPISFTENEAFSIFFASHALRHFSSLPFEASAESARRKFYRYLSDDVKSQIDEMRHRIDFFTHTRPERAGYLEILLQASIRKLPVTIHYGTRKYETEERTIQPIGIYAHEGYWFCPAYCYLRKAFRLFRVDRIESAVLADAEAVSPTVDVSEVDLTNWGPHFYSKQESVDVKVKLTARGIELFRDKSWIFPWGEVYSSNDGTGILEMGILPSEIPFFAEYFFSFGTEAVVLQPEELREAVRRKLVRALEAYNAPN
;
A
#
# COMPACT_ATOMS: atom_id res chain seq x y z
N MET A 1 22.02 -35.19 17.09
CA MET A 1 20.79 -34.75 16.41
C MET A 1 20.37 -35.76 15.38
N GLY A 2 19.07 -36.19 15.33
CA GLY A 2 18.58 -37.14 14.33
C GLY A 2 18.64 -36.52 12.92
N LYS A 3 18.81 -37.38 11.87
CA LYS A 3 18.97 -36.93 10.48
C LYS A 3 17.83 -36.03 10.00
N SER A 4 16.58 -36.38 10.23
CA SER A 4 15.41 -35.62 9.77
C SER A 4 15.38 -34.22 10.39
N LYS A 5 15.62 -34.11 11.70
CA LYS A 5 15.68 -32.83 12.39
C LYS A 5 16.82 -31.96 11.84
N ARG A 6 17.98 -32.57 11.59
CA ARG A 6 19.13 -31.86 11.00
C ARG A 6 18.84 -31.34 9.59
N LEU A 7 18.17 -32.10 8.74
CA LEU A 7 17.80 -31.66 7.39
C LEU A 7 16.84 -30.45 7.42
N ILE A 8 15.85 -30.45 8.32
CA ILE A 8 14.94 -29.30 8.49
C ILE A 8 15.70 -28.07 8.97
N GLU A 9 16.53 -28.19 10.00
CA GLU A 9 17.36 -27.07 10.51
C GLU A 9 18.36 -26.59 9.46
N LEU A 10 18.96 -27.52 8.68
CA LEU A 10 19.85 -27.18 7.58
C LEU A 10 19.12 -26.41 6.47
N MET A 11 17.90 -26.83 6.10
CA MET A 11 17.06 -26.12 5.14
C MET A 11 16.78 -24.68 5.59
N MET A 12 16.45 -24.47 6.86
CA MET A 12 16.25 -23.14 7.43
C MET A 12 17.54 -22.31 7.39
N THR A 13 18.67 -22.92 7.73
CA THR A 13 19.97 -22.24 7.81
C THR A 13 20.46 -21.82 6.42
N VAL A 14 20.40 -22.69 5.41
CA VAL A 14 20.84 -22.34 4.05
C VAL A 14 19.95 -21.30 3.39
N ASN A 15 18.64 -21.29 3.67
CA ASN A 15 17.72 -20.26 3.20
C ASN A 15 17.98 -18.89 3.86
N ARG A 16 18.47 -18.87 5.10
CA ARG A 16 18.87 -17.64 5.80
C ARG A 16 20.24 -17.13 5.32
N LYS A 17 21.23 -18.01 5.23
CA LYS A 17 22.58 -17.74 4.77
C LYS A 17 22.63 -17.82 3.25
N ARG A 18 22.67 -16.73 2.55
CA ARG A 18 22.69 -16.71 1.06
C ARG A 18 23.90 -17.40 0.44
N LYS A 19 25.04 -17.35 1.12
CA LYS A 19 26.33 -17.92 0.71
C LYS A 19 26.97 -18.57 1.92
N PHE A 20 27.48 -19.78 1.75
CA PHE A 20 28.08 -20.57 2.83
C PHE A 20 29.04 -21.59 2.26
N THR A 21 29.98 -22.06 3.08
CA THR A 21 30.85 -23.18 2.77
C THR A 21 30.39 -24.46 3.47
N VAL A 22 30.74 -25.60 2.91
CA VAL A 22 30.46 -26.91 3.56
C VAL A 22 31.11 -27.01 4.92
N LYS A 23 32.33 -26.42 5.06
CA LYS A 23 33.09 -26.45 6.30
C LYS A 23 32.38 -25.65 7.41
N GLU A 24 31.93 -24.44 7.11
CA GLU A 24 31.16 -23.61 8.07
C GLU A 24 29.89 -24.33 8.56
N LEU A 25 29.12 -24.93 7.64
CA LEU A 25 27.92 -25.66 8.03
C LEU A 25 28.25 -26.94 8.81
N ALA A 26 29.31 -27.65 8.44
CA ALA A 26 29.74 -28.84 9.16
C ALA A 26 30.13 -28.53 10.61
N GLU A 27 30.83 -27.42 10.82
CA GLU A 27 31.20 -26.90 12.15
C GLU A 27 29.95 -26.48 12.93
N GLU A 28 29.06 -25.68 12.33
CA GLU A 28 27.82 -25.19 12.95
C GLU A 28 26.88 -26.34 13.40
N PHE A 29 26.80 -27.38 12.60
CA PHE A 29 25.95 -28.57 12.88
C PHE A 29 26.66 -29.68 13.64
N GLY A 30 27.93 -29.56 13.94
CA GLY A 30 28.71 -30.56 14.66
C GLY A 30 28.81 -31.91 13.92
N VAL A 31 28.94 -31.88 12.57
CA VAL A 31 29.05 -33.09 11.72
C VAL A 31 30.30 -33.02 10.83
N SER A 32 30.68 -34.15 10.25
CA SER A 32 31.78 -34.15 9.28
C SER A 32 31.37 -33.46 7.97
N THR A 33 32.34 -32.88 7.24
CA THR A 33 32.12 -32.29 5.93
C THR A 33 31.52 -33.26 4.93
N ARG A 34 31.86 -34.57 5.04
CA ARG A 34 31.26 -35.65 4.22
C ARG A 34 29.76 -35.84 4.51
N THR A 35 29.38 -35.75 5.79
CA THR A 35 27.97 -35.81 6.19
C THR A 35 27.21 -34.62 5.70
N MET A 36 27.80 -33.42 5.87
CA MET A 36 27.19 -32.15 5.42
C MET A 36 26.99 -32.12 3.90
N LEU A 37 27.99 -32.57 3.11
CA LEU A 37 27.84 -32.68 1.65
C LEU A 37 26.67 -33.58 1.25
N ARG A 38 26.51 -34.72 1.93
CA ARG A 38 25.39 -35.65 1.67
C ARG A 38 24.06 -35.02 2.04
N ASP A 39 23.98 -34.30 3.16
CA ASP A 39 22.78 -33.62 3.59
C ASP A 39 22.42 -32.45 2.62
N LEU A 40 23.39 -31.71 2.08
CA LEU A 40 23.17 -30.70 1.05
C LEU A 40 22.70 -31.30 -0.28
N GLN A 41 23.23 -32.43 -0.68
CA GLN A 41 22.75 -33.18 -1.86
C GLN A 41 21.31 -33.65 -1.70
N GLU A 42 20.94 -34.09 -0.50
CA GLU A 42 19.58 -34.52 -0.18
C GLU A 42 18.63 -33.30 -0.20
N LEU A 43 19.02 -32.16 0.37
CA LEU A 43 18.26 -30.91 0.27
C LEU A 43 18.05 -30.43 -1.18
N SER A 44 19.09 -30.56 -2.02
CA SER A 44 18.96 -30.27 -3.44
C SER A 44 17.96 -31.18 -4.13
N GLY A 45 17.96 -32.47 -3.79
CA GLY A 45 16.96 -33.44 -4.24
C GLY A 45 15.54 -33.14 -3.73
N MET A 46 15.38 -32.47 -2.60
CA MET A 46 14.12 -32.00 -2.05
C MET A 46 13.64 -30.64 -2.66
N GLY A 47 14.38 -30.12 -3.66
CA GLY A 47 14.00 -28.89 -4.38
C GLY A 47 14.60 -27.59 -3.83
N VAL A 48 15.55 -27.64 -2.90
CA VAL A 48 16.29 -26.46 -2.49
C VAL A 48 17.32 -26.11 -3.58
N PRO A 49 17.24 -24.95 -4.26
CA PRO A 49 18.08 -24.62 -5.41
C PRO A 49 19.50 -24.20 -4.95
N LEU A 50 20.35 -25.18 -4.72
CA LEU A 50 21.74 -25.00 -4.31
C LEU A 50 22.67 -24.96 -5.54
N TYR A 51 23.47 -23.94 -5.64
CA TYR A 51 24.51 -23.80 -6.67
C TYR A 51 25.91 -23.80 -6.06
N ALA A 52 26.77 -24.67 -6.56
CA ALA A 52 28.18 -24.75 -6.12
C ALA A 52 29.05 -23.79 -6.93
N GLN A 53 29.77 -22.92 -6.26
CA GLN A 53 30.76 -22.01 -6.87
C GLN A 53 32.17 -22.55 -6.60
N VAL A 54 32.90 -22.91 -7.66
CA VAL A 54 34.26 -23.44 -7.59
C VAL A 54 35.28 -22.29 -7.59
N GLY A 55 36.31 -22.36 -6.75
CA GLY A 55 37.43 -21.42 -6.74
C GLY A 55 37.87 -20.98 -5.35
N ALA A 56 38.88 -20.11 -5.27
CA ALA A 56 39.37 -19.48 -4.02
C ALA A 56 38.23 -18.58 -3.47
N GLY A 57 37.63 -18.98 -2.35
CA GLY A 57 36.41 -18.38 -1.80
C GLY A 57 35.12 -19.03 -2.32
N GLY A 58 35.21 -20.19 -2.97
CA GLY A 58 34.11 -21.01 -3.40
C GLY A 58 33.26 -21.53 -2.24
N GLY A 59 32.03 -21.91 -2.55
CA GLY A 59 31.06 -22.39 -1.58
C GLY A 59 29.74 -22.74 -2.27
N TYR A 60 28.68 -22.81 -1.51
CA TYR A 60 27.33 -22.96 -2.02
C TYR A 60 26.56 -21.65 -1.92
N GLN A 61 25.71 -21.40 -2.90
CA GLN A 61 24.81 -20.28 -2.93
C GLN A 61 23.39 -20.79 -3.23
N VAL A 62 22.40 -20.28 -2.51
CA VAL A 62 21.00 -20.50 -2.85
C VAL A 62 20.61 -19.57 -4.00
N LEU A 63 20.08 -20.09 -5.10
CA LEU A 63 19.62 -19.29 -6.23
C LEU A 63 18.45 -18.37 -5.81
N THR A 64 18.27 -17.31 -6.58
CA THR A 64 17.47 -16.11 -6.21
C THR A 64 15.99 -16.36 -5.93
N GLU A 65 15.42 -17.45 -6.45
CA GLU A 65 14.04 -17.85 -6.13
C GLU A 65 14.00 -18.54 -4.76
N ARG A 66 13.74 -17.71 -3.73
CA ARG A 66 13.66 -18.19 -2.36
C ARG A 66 12.37 -18.96 -2.15
N THR A 67 12.46 -20.27 -2.06
CA THR A 67 11.42 -21.08 -1.44
C THR A 67 11.58 -21.01 0.07
N LEU A 68 10.53 -20.57 0.78
CA LEU A 68 10.54 -20.61 2.24
C LEU A 68 10.55 -22.06 2.73
N PRO A 69 11.25 -22.34 3.85
CA PRO A 69 11.20 -23.66 4.47
C PRO A 69 9.76 -23.99 4.90
N PRO A 70 9.42 -25.27 5.10
CA PRO A 70 8.14 -25.65 5.65
C PRO A 70 7.88 -24.96 6.97
N ILE A 71 6.77 -24.22 7.05
CA ILE A 71 6.30 -23.54 8.27
C ILE A 71 5.04 -24.26 8.72
N SER A 72 4.98 -24.62 10.00
CA SER A 72 3.77 -25.21 10.59
C SER A 72 2.83 -24.12 11.03
N PHE A 73 1.54 -24.26 10.72
CA PHE A 73 0.47 -23.39 11.15
C PHE A 73 -0.53 -24.19 12.00
N THR A 74 -1.03 -23.58 13.04
CA THR A 74 -2.20 -24.05 13.78
C THR A 74 -3.46 -23.79 12.94
N GLU A 75 -4.57 -24.44 13.27
CA GLU A 75 -5.86 -24.19 12.60
C GLU A 75 -6.30 -22.73 12.73
N ASN A 76 -6.15 -22.11 13.90
CA ASN A 76 -6.49 -20.71 14.13
C ASN A 76 -5.63 -19.74 13.30
N GLU A 77 -4.35 -20.04 13.11
CA GLU A 77 -3.47 -19.25 12.23
C GLU A 77 -3.91 -19.41 10.76
N ALA A 78 -4.28 -20.62 10.35
CA ALA A 78 -4.83 -20.88 9.03
C ALA A 78 -6.12 -20.05 8.80
N PHE A 79 -7.07 -20.08 9.75
CA PHE A 79 -8.27 -19.25 9.73
C PHE A 79 -7.95 -17.76 9.57
N SER A 80 -6.99 -17.26 10.37
CA SER A 80 -6.60 -15.85 10.36
C SER A 80 -6.04 -15.42 9.00
N ILE A 81 -5.24 -16.27 8.35
CA ILE A 81 -4.70 -16.01 7.01
C ILE A 81 -5.82 -15.93 5.96
N PHE A 82 -6.78 -16.89 6.00
CA PHE A 82 -7.91 -16.88 5.06
C PHE A 82 -8.85 -15.71 5.33
N PHE A 83 -9.11 -15.37 6.58
CA PHE A 83 -9.88 -14.20 6.99
C PHE A 83 -9.27 -12.90 6.44
N ALA A 84 -7.98 -12.67 6.66
CA ALA A 84 -7.27 -11.49 6.14
C ALA A 84 -7.30 -11.44 4.60
N SER A 85 -7.11 -12.58 3.93
CA SER A 85 -7.23 -12.68 2.48
C SER A 85 -8.65 -12.37 1.98
N HIS A 86 -9.68 -12.79 2.74
CA HIS A 86 -11.07 -12.56 2.41
C HIS A 86 -11.46 -11.08 2.52
N ALA A 87 -10.89 -10.35 3.48
CA ALA A 87 -11.13 -8.92 3.67
C ALA A 87 -10.75 -8.09 2.44
N LEU A 88 -9.78 -8.55 1.64
CA LEU A 88 -9.30 -7.84 0.47
C LEU A 88 -10.04 -8.19 -0.84
N ARG A 89 -11.01 -9.10 -0.81
CA ARG A 89 -11.68 -9.63 -2.02
C ARG A 89 -12.46 -8.60 -2.84
N HIS A 90 -12.87 -7.49 -2.21
CA HIS A 90 -13.66 -6.45 -2.86
C HIS A 90 -12.82 -5.42 -3.62
N PHE A 91 -11.51 -5.47 -3.50
CA PHE A 91 -10.63 -4.64 -4.32
C PHE A 91 -10.49 -5.28 -5.70
N SER A 92 -10.71 -4.48 -6.75
CA SER A 92 -10.60 -4.91 -8.16
C SER A 92 -9.18 -5.25 -8.58
N SER A 93 -8.18 -4.81 -7.82
CA SER A 93 -6.75 -5.07 -8.03
C SER A 93 -6.01 -5.04 -6.69
N LEU A 94 -5.02 -5.90 -6.55
CA LEU A 94 -4.13 -5.95 -5.39
C LEU A 94 -2.66 -5.98 -5.86
N PRO A 95 -1.71 -5.41 -5.12
CA PRO A 95 -0.31 -5.66 -5.38
C PRO A 95 -0.01 -7.15 -5.15
N PHE A 96 0.79 -7.76 -6.04
CA PHE A 96 1.14 -9.20 -6.00
C PHE A 96 -0.08 -10.15 -6.07
N GLU A 97 -1.17 -9.76 -6.71
CA GLU A 97 -2.44 -10.51 -6.76
C GLU A 97 -2.24 -11.98 -7.18
N ALA A 98 -1.50 -12.23 -8.29
CA ALA A 98 -1.25 -13.58 -8.78
C ALA A 98 -0.44 -14.43 -7.79
N SER A 99 0.54 -13.84 -7.12
CA SER A 99 1.37 -14.50 -6.11
C SER A 99 0.56 -14.81 -4.85
N ALA A 100 -0.27 -13.86 -4.40
CA ALA A 100 -1.15 -14.03 -3.25
C ALA A 100 -2.17 -15.15 -3.50
N GLU A 101 -2.76 -15.19 -4.69
CA GLU A 101 -3.70 -16.25 -5.05
C GLU A 101 -3.02 -17.61 -5.18
N SER A 102 -1.82 -17.69 -5.77
CA SER A 102 -1.03 -18.91 -5.85
C SER A 102 -0.68 -19.44 -4.45
N ALA A 103 -0.23 -18.56 -3.55
CA ALA A 103 0.07 -18.93 -2.16
C ALA A 103 -1.19 -19.45 -1.44
N ARG A 104 -2.32 -18.73 -1.58
CA ARG A 104 -3.61 -19.14 -0.99
C ARG A 104 -4.06 -20.52 -1.48
N ARG A 105 -3.97 -20.81 -2.80
CA ARG A 105 -4.33 -22.12 -3.36
C ARG A 105 -3.42 -23.24 -2.84
N LYS A 106 -2.10 -22.99 -2.78
CA LYS A 106 -1.15 -23.96 -2.21
C LYS A 106 -1.49 -24.26 -0.75
N PHE A 107 -1.74 -23.21 0.04
CA PHE A 107 -2.02 -23.34 1.47
C PHE A 107 -3.34 -24.10 1.70
N TYR A 108 -4.44 -23.72 1.02
CA TYR A 108 -5.74 -24.36 1.12
C TYR A 108 -5.68 -25.87 0.81
N ARG A 109 -4.82 -26.27 -0.15
CA ARG A 109 -4.68 -27.68 -0.56
C ARG A 109 -4.20 -28.60 0.58
N TYR A 110 -3.41 -28.07 1.50
CA TYR A 110 -2.82 -28.85 2.61
C TYR A 110 -3.67 -28.85 3.89
N LEU A 111 -4.80 -28.16 3.91
CA LEU A 111 -5.71 -28.16 5.06
C LEU A 111 -6.53 -29.46 5.10
N SER A 112 -6.94 -29.87 6.30
CA SER A 112 -7.91 -30.95 6.51
C SER A 112 -9.31 -30.53 6.01
N ASP A 113 -10.16 -31.52 5.70
CA ASP A 113 -11.47 -31.23 5.11
C ASP A 113 -12.43 -30.52 6.06
N ASP A 114 -12.30 -30.75 7.36
CA ASP A 114 -13.06 -30.04 8.40
C ASP A 114 -12.64 -28.55 8.47
N VAL A 115 -11.34 -28.23 8.42
CA VAL A 115 -10.84 -26.83 8.38
C VAL A 115 -11.27 -26.15 7.08
N LYS A 116 -11.23 -26.83 5.93
CA LYS A 116 -11.74 -26.30 4.66
C LYS A 116 -13.23 -25.93 4.76
N SER A 117 -14.03 -26.84 5.31
CA SER A 117 -15.47 -26.64 5.50
C SER A 117 -15.75 -25.41 6.39
N GLN A 118 -15.00 -25.25 7.47
CA GLN A 118 -15.13 -24.08 8.35
C GLN A 118 -14.71 -22.78 7.66
N ILE A 119 -13.62 -22.77 6.86
CA ILE A 119 -13.20 -21.61 6.08
C ILE A 119 -14.27 -21.22 5.04
N ASP A 120 -14.87 -22.21 4.38
CA ASP A 120 -15.90 -21.96 3.39
C ASP A 120 -17.19 -21.43 4.04
N GLU A 121 -17.56 -21.94 5.20
CA GLU A 121 -18.70 -21.40 5.97
C GLU A 121 -18.43 -19.96 6.47
N MET A 122 -17.20 -19.67 6.92
CA MET A 122 -16.80 -18.32 7.35
C MET A 122 -17.02 -17.27 6.24
N ARG A 123 -16.77 -17.62 4.98
CA ARG A 123 -16.97 -16.70 3.83
C ARG A 123 -18.42 -16.26 3.67
N HIS A 124 -19.38 -17.03 4.17
CA HIS A 124 -20.80 -16.72 4.14
C HIS A 124 -21.27 -15.98 5.39
N ARG A 125 -20.45 -15.92 6.45
CA ARG A 125 -20.80 -15.33 7.74
C ARG A 125 -20.16 -13.99 8.01
N ILE A 126 -19.06 -13.65 7.29
CA ILE A 126 -18.35 -12.40 7.49
C ILE A 126 -17.99 -11.76 6.16
N ASP A 127 -18.17 -10.45 6.08
CA ASP A 127 -17.82 -9.66 4.91
C ASP A 127 -17.36 -8.26 5.30
N PHE A 128 -16.60 -7.63 4.42
CA PHE A 128 -16.09 -6.26 4.55
C PHE A 128 -16.64 -5.44 3.39
N PHE A 129 -17.73 -4.74 3.61
CA PHE A 129 -18.33 -3.94 2.55
C PHE A 129 -17.43 -2.73 2.25
N THR A 130 -16.94 -2.67 1.03
CA THR A 130 -16.28 -1.51 0.45
C THR A 130 -16.88 -1.20 -0.91
N HIS A 131 -16.67 0.03 -1.38
CA HIS A 131 -17.12 0.39 -2.72
C HIS A 131 -16.34 -0.42 -3.76
N THR A 132 -17.02 -1.35 -4.43
CA THR A 132 -16.43 -2.06 -5.56
C THR A 132 -16.34 -1.09 -6.74
N ARG A 133 -15.14 -0.90 -7.27
CA ARG A 133 -14.89 -0.08 -8.44
C ARG A 133 -14.56 -0.96 -9.64
N PRO A 134 -15.14 -0.70 -10.82
CA PRO A 134 -14.88 -1.50 -12.02
C PRO A 134 -13.46 -1.23 -12.58
N GLU A 135 -12.90 -0.05 -12.30
CA GLU A 135 -11.60 0.36 -12.81
C GLU A 135 -10.49 -0.45 -12.12
N ARG A 136 -9.62 -1.03 -12.94
CA ARG A 136 -8.46 -1.77 -12.45
C ARG A 136 -7.26 -0.84 -12.26
N ALA A 137 -6.59 -0.99 -11.13
CA ALA A 137 -5.31 -0.33 -10.86
C ALA A 137 -4.16 -1.26 -11.31
N GLY A 138 -3.67 -1.06 -12.55
CA GLY A 138 -2.74 -2.00 -13.20
C GLY A 138 -1.31 -1.98 -12.67
N TYR A 139 -0.84 -0.88 -12.08
CA TYR A 139 0.58 -0.64 -11.80
C TYR A 139 0.93 -0.61 -10.33
N LEU A 140 0.13 -1.24 -9.46
CA LEU A 140 0.32 -1.26 -8.01
C LEU A 140 1.67 -1.83 -7.60
N GLU A 141 2.07 -2.94 -8.23
CA GLU A 141 3.32 -3.63 -7.88
C GLU A 141 4.55 -2.78 -8.21
N ILE A 142 4.61 -2.17 -9.40
CA ILE A 142 5.73 -1.31 -9.79
C ILE A 142 5.82 -0.07 -8.91
N LEU A 143 4.69 0.57 -8.58
CA LEU A 143 4.65 1.74 -7.68
C LEU A 143 5.11 1.38 -6.28
N LEU A 144 4.66 0.25 -5.73
CA LEU A 144 5.08 -0.23 -4.41
C LEU A 144 6.57 -0.58 -4.40
N GLN A 145 7.06 -1.32 -5.40
CA GLN A 145 8.49 -1.66 -5.49
C GLN A 145 9.37 -0.41 -5.64
N ALA A 146 8.91 0.56 -6.44
CA ALA A 146 9.61 1.81 -6.62
C ALA A 146 9.67 2.63 -5.32
N SER A 147 8.58 2.68 -4.54
CA SER A 147 8.59 3.38 -3.25
C SER A 147 9.54 2.73 -2.25
N ILE A 148 9.56 1.39 -2.17
CA ILE A 148 10.46 0.63 -1.27
C ILE A 148 11.93 0.86 -1.66
N ARG A 149 12.23 0.87 -2.97
CA ARG A 149 13.59 1.04 -3.49
C ARG A 149 13.99 2.50 -3.66
N LYS A 150 13.06 3.43 -3.42
CA LYS A 150 13.25 4.88 -3.62
C LYS A 150 13.69 5.22 -5.06
N LEU A 151 13.02 4.56 -6.04
CA LEU A 151 13.30 4.75 -7.46
C LEU A 151 12.21 5.62 -8.10
N PRO A 152 12.56 6.51 -9.04
CA PRO A 152 11.58 7.27 -9.80
C PRO A 152 10.85 6.37 -10.81
N VAL A 153 9.61 6.78 -11.14
CA VAL A 153 8.75 6.09 -12.11
C VAL A 153 8.23 7.11 -13.11
N THR A 154 8.35 6.82 -14.40
CA THR A 154 7.66 7.57 -15.45
C THR A 154 6.30 6.96 -15.67
N ILE A 155 5.25 7.78 -15.59
CA ILE A 155 3.85 7.40 -15.75
C ILE A 155 3.20 8.19 -16.88
N HIS A 156 2.28 7.56 -17.61
CA HIS A 156 1.28 8.26 -18.42
C HIS A 156 0.00 8.38 -17.60
N TYR A 157 -0.39 9.61 -17.28
CA TYR A 157 -1.45 9.91 -16.33
C TYR A 157 -2.63 10.62 -16.99
N GLY A 158 -3.79 9.96 -16.98
CA GLY A 158 -5.03 10.53 -17.49
C GLY A 158 -5.53 11.69 -16.63
N THR A 159 -5.67 12.87 -17.24
CA THR A 159 -6.21 14.05 -16.59
C THR A 159 -7.74 14.08 -16.65
N ARG A 160 -8.38 14.98 -15.86
CA ARG A 160 -9.85 15.18 -15.93
C ARG A 160 -10.34 15.70 -17.30
N LYS A 161 -9.44 16.17 -18.16
CA LYS A 161 -9.75 16.68 -19.49
C LYS A 161 -9.64 15.62 -20.59
N TYR A 162 -9.52 14.34 -20.23
CA TYR A 162 -9.28 13.21 -21.16
C TYR A 162 -7.96 13.33 -21.94
N GLU A 163 -7.02 14.11 -21.44
CA GLU A 163 -5.67 14.21 -21.97
C GLU A 163 -4.74 13.37 -21.11
N THR A 164 -3.85 12.63 -21.74
CA THR A 164 -2.81 11.87 -21.04
C THR A 164 -1.53 12.70 -21.03
N GLU A 165 -0.93 12.85 -19.86
CA GLU A 165 0.31 13.59 -19.65
C GLU A 165 1.39 12.66 -19.10
N GLU A 166 2.57 12.70 -19.72
CA GLU A 166 3.73 12.00 -19.17
C GLU A 166 4.27 12.74 -17.96
N ARG A 167 4.52 12.00 -16.89
CA ARG A 167 5.07 12.54 -15.65
C ARG A 167 6.09 11.58 -15.05
N THR A 168 7.21 12.11 -14.63
CA THR A 168 8.12 11.38 -13.73
C THR A 168 7.75 11.71 -12.29
N ILE A 169 7.56 10.67 -11.49
CA ILE A 169 7.18 10.78 -10.08
C ILE A 169 8.15 9.97 -9.20
N GLN A 170 8.32 10.39 -7.96
CA GLN A 170 9.00 9.63 -6.92
C GLN A 170 7.94 9.12 -5.95
N PRO A 171 7.54 7.84 -6.04
CA PRO A 171 6.53 7.26 -5.15
C PRO A 171 6.98 7.23 -3.69
N ILE A 172 6.06 7.54 -2.78
CA ILE A 172 6.25 7.39 -1.33
C ILE A 172 5.68 6.05 -0.85
N GLY A 173 4.55 5.65 -1.43
CA GLY A 173 3.84 4.42 -1.11
C GLY A 173 2.55 4.31 -1.89
N ILE A 174 1.75 3.31 -1.57
CA ILE A 174 0.39 3.15 -2.09
C ILE A 174 -0.56 2.86 -0.94
N TYR A 175 -1.78 3.38 -1.02
CA TYR A 175 -2.85 3.04 -0.07
C TYR A 175 -4.20 2.96 -0.78
N ALA A 176 -5.12 2.19 -0.20
CA ALA A 176 -6.47 2.03 -0.72
C ALA A 176 -7.48 2.80 0.13
N HIS A 177 -8.42 3.49 -0.51
CA HIS A 177 -9.51 4.19 0.15
C HIS A 177 -10.76 4.24 -0.74
N GLU A 178 -11.92 3.96 -0.15
CA GLU A 178 -13.21 3.96 -0.85
C GLU A 178 -13.21 3.16 -2.17
N GLY A 179 -12.42 2.08 -2.20
CA GLY A 179 -12.28 1.20 -3.36
C GLY A 179 -11.30 1.70 -4.43
N TYR A 180 -10.66 2.86 -4.25
CA TYR A 180 -9.59 3.35 -5.11
C TYR A 180 -8.22 3.15 -4.49
N TRP A 181 -7.22 2.98 -5.34
CA TRP A 181 -5.82 3.01 -4.95
C TRP A 181 -5.22 4.39 -5.24
N PHE A 182 -4.43 4.86 -4.30
CA PHE A 182 -3.75 6.14 -4.35
C PHE A 182 -2.24 5.95 -4.16
N CYS A 183 -1.47 6.79 -4.85
CA CYS A 183 -0.03 6.86 -4.75
C CYS A 183 0.38 8.31 -4.45
N PRO A 184 0.67 8.68 -3.19
CA PRO A 184 1.35 9.92 -2.90
C PRO A 184 2.77 9.86 -3.47
N ALA A 185 3.18 10.90 -4.19
CA ALA A 185 4.47 10.96 -4.84
C ALA A 185 4.93 12.41 -5.04
N TYR A 186 6.24 12.63 -5.08
CA TYR A 186 6.77 13.87 -5.60
C TYR A 186 6.71 13.86 -7.13
N CYS A 187 6.14 14.90 -7.73
CA CYS A 187 6.02 15.07 -9.18
C CYS A 187 7.11 16.01 -9.69
N TYR A 188 8.07 15.49 -10.46
CA TYR A 188 9.18 16.29 -10.97
C TYR A 188 8.73 17.39 -11.94
N LEU A 189 7.69 17.13 -12.74
CA LEU A 189 7.12 18.13 -13.66
C LEU A 189 6.51 19.32 -12.89
N ARG A 190 5.85 19.05 -11.75
CA ARG A 190 5.19 20.09 -10.94
C ARG A 190 6.05 20.58 -9.76
N LYS A 191 7.22 19.97 -9.55
CA LYS A 191 8.17 20.25 -8.46
C LYS A 191 7.50 20.28 -7.08
N ALA A 192 6.50 19.40 -6.89
CA ALA A 192 5.69 19.36 -5.67
C ALA A 192 5.16 17.93 -5.45
N PHE A 193 4.83 17.63 -4.18
CA PHE A 193 4.11 16.40 -3.87
C PHE A 193 2.69 16.44 -4.44
N ARG A 194 2.22 15.31 -4.94
CA ARG A 194 0.89 15.12 -5.54
C ARG A 194 0.34 13.76 -5.19
N LEU A 195 -0.99 13.69 -5.12
CA LEU A 195 -1.70 12.45 -4.92
C LEU A 195 -2.22 11.94 -6.27
N PHE A 196 -1.74 10.77 -6.68
CA PHE A 196 -2.14 10.13 -7.92
C PHE A 196 -3.13 9.01 -7.65
N ARG A 197 -4.26 9.00 -8.37
CA ARG A 197 -5.16 7.85 -8.41
C ARG A 197 -4.57 6.82 -9.38
N VAL A 198 -4.37 5.60 -8.90
CA VAL A 198 -3.64 4.58 -9.67
C VAL A 198 -4.44 4.06 -10.88
N ASP A 199 -5.77 4.05 -10.79
CA ASP A 199 -6.66 3.69 -11.90
C ASP A 199 -6.59 4.67 -13.09
N ARG A 200 -6.00 5.87 -12.91
CA ARG A 200 -5.74 6.84 -13.98
C ARG A 200 -4.36 6.72 -14.61
N ILE A 201 -3.55 5.79 -14.15
CA ILE A 201 -2.23 5.52 -14.70
C ILE A 201 -2.41 4.52 -15.86
N GLU A 202 -2.14 4.96 -17.08
CA GLU A 202 -2.25 4.16 -18.30
C GLU A 202 -0.99 3.32 -18.55
N SER A 203 0.18 3.84 -18.12
CA SER A 203 1.44 3.11 -18.14
C SER A 203 2.36 3.58 -17.02
N ALA A 204 3.23 2.69 -16.53
CA ALA A 204 4.27 3.01 -15.56
C ALA A 204 5.51 2.18 -15.84
N VAL A 205 6.66 2.84 -15.87
CA VAL A 205 7.98 2.21 -16.04
C VAL A 205 8.97 2.84 -15.07
N LEU A 206 9.90 2.04 -14.54
CA LEU A 206 10.99 2.59 -13.73
C LEU A 206 11.79 3.58 -14.58
N ALA A 207 11.98 4.78 -14.05
CA ALA A 207 12.82 5.77 -14.69
C ALA A 207 14.29 5.57 -14.27
N ASP A 208 15.20 6.01 -15.13
CA ASP A 208 16.60 6.06 -14.76
C ASP A 208 16.80 7.14 -13.68
N ALA A 209 17.34 6.73 -12.53
CA ALA A 209 17.56 7.64 -11.41
C ALA A 209 18.56 8.76 -11.76
N GLU A 210 19.50 8.49 -12.68
CA GLU A 210 20.50 9.48 -13.14
C GLU A 210 19.88 10.51 -14.11
N ALA A 211 18.80 10.16 -14.79
CA ALA A 211 18.10 11.06 -15.71
C ALA A 211 17.19 12.08 -15.01
N VAL A 212 16.97 11.94 -13.68
CA VAL A 212 16.06 12.79 -12.92
C VAL A 212 16.84 13.77 -12.05
N SER A 213 16.77 15.05 -12.38
CA SER A 213 17.45 16.12 -11.65
C SER A 213 16.49 17.28 -11.33
N PRO A 214 16.57 17.86 -10.11
CA PRO A 214 17.32 17.38 -8.95
C PRO A 214 16.68 16.17 -8.30
N THR A 215 17.48 15.25 -7.77
CA THR A 215 16.97 14.16 -6.92
C THR A 215 16.34 14.74 -5.68
N VAL A 216 15.09 14.35 -5.42
CA VAL A 216 14.39 14.71 -4.20
C VAL A 216 14.63 13.63 -3.16
N ASP A 217 15.16 14.03 -2.02
CA ASP A 217 15.33 13.11 -0.91
C ASP A 217 13.96 12.86 -0.23
N VAL A 218 13.44 11.67 -0.44
CA VAL A 218 12.21 11.17 0.20
C VAL A 218 12.52 10.12 1.28
N SER A 219 13.77 10.06 1.77
CA SER A 219 14.21 9.02 2.71
C SER A 219 13.43 9.04 4.02
N GLU A 220 13.04 10.21 4.47
CA GLU A 220 12.30 10.44 5.72
C GLU A 220 10.79 10.58 5.49
N VAL A 221 10.30 10.44 4.23
CA VAL A 221 8.88 10.61 3.91
C VAL A 221 8.25 9.25 3.63
N ASP A 222 7.19 8.93 4.39
CA ASP A 222 6.41 7.70 4.26
C ASP A 222 4.90 7.99 4.37
N LEU A 223 4.07 6.92 4.37
CA LEU A 223 2.62 7.05 4.46
C LEU A 223 2.12 7.60 5.80
N THR A 224 2.95 7.70 6.82
CA THR A 224 2.57 8.24 8.14
C THR A 224 2.81 9.74 8.26
N ASN A 225 3.71 10.31 7.46
CA ASN A 225 4.14 11.70 7.58
C ASN A 225 4.12 12.52 6.28
N TRP A 226 3.66 11.96 5.15
CA TRP A 226 3.68 12.64 3.84
C TRP A 226 2.77 13.89 3.77
N GLY A 227 1.72 13.95 4.59
CA GLY A 227 0.73 15.01 4.56
C GLY A 227 1.32 16.42 4.61
N PRO A 228 2.14 16.78 5.61
CA PRO A 228 2.76 18.11 5.71
C PRO A 228 3.65 18.48 4.52
N HIS A 229 4.22 17.50 3.81
CA HIS A 229 5.06 17.75 2.64
C HIS A 229 4.25 18.13 1.38
N PHE A 230 2.95 17.86 1.37
CA PHE A 230 2.06 18.18 0.23
C PHE A 230 1.88 19.68 0.04
N TYR A 231 1.99 20.44 1.11
CA TYR A 231 1.67 21.86 1.12
C TYR A 231 2.92 22.67 1.47
N SER A 232 3.66 23.11 0.45
CA SER A 232 4.60 24.20 0.68
C SER A 232 3.80 25.45 1.01
N LYS A 233 4.17 26.17 2.07
CA LYS A 233 3.49 27.42 2.50
C LYS A 233 3.39 28.49 1.40
N GLN A 234 4.16 28.37 0.33
CA GLN A 234 4.18 29.35 -0.77
C GLN A 234 3.08 29.14 -1.83
N GLU A 235 2.48 27.93 -1.91
CA GLU A 235 1.46 27.61 -2.92
C GLU A 235 0.10 27.26 -2.29
N SER A 236 0.01 27.15 -0.97
CA SER A 236 -1.24 26.80 -0.28
C SER A 236 -2.02 28.03 0.15
N VAL A 237 -3.35 27.89 0.13
CA VAL A 237 -4.28 28.82 0.76
C VAL A 237 -4.77 28.26 2.09
N ASP A 238 -4.81 29.09 3.12
CA ASP A 238 -5.30 28.69 4.43
C ASP A 238 -6.82 28.49 4.39
N VAL A 239 -7.25 27.34 4.85
CA VAL A 239 -8.66 27.00 5.01
C VAL A 239 -9.02 27.01 6.48
N LYS A 240 -10.10 27.72 6.82
CA LYS A 240 -10.72 27.66 8.14
C LYS A 240 -12.19 27.29 8.01
N VAL A 241 -12.59 26.27 8.75
CA VAL A 241 -13.95 25.75 8.74
C VAL A 241 -14.46 25.66 10.17
N LYS A 242 -15.59 26.27 10.46
CA LYS A 242 -16.28 26.06 11.72
C LYS A 242 -17.05 24.74 11.65
N LEU A 243 -16.84 23.89 12.64
CA LEU A 243 -17.48 22.58 12.77
C LEU A 243 -18.35 22.53 14.00
N THR A 244 -19.50 21.88 13.89
CA THR A 244 -20.28 21.43 15.06
C THR A 244 -19.62 20.21 15.70
N ALA A 245 -20.09 19.74 16.84
CA ALA A 245 -19.64 18.50 17.45
C ALA A 245 -19.73 17.32 16.46
N ARG A 246 -20.84 17.22 15.74
CA ARG A 246 -21.03 16.21 14.70
C ARG A 246 -20.09 16.41 13.51
N GLY A 247 -19.84 17.65 13.12
CA GLY A 247 -18.88 18.00 12.07
C GLY A 247 -17.45 17.57 12.42
N ILE A 248 -17.05 17.68 13.70
CA ILE A 248 -15.75 17.20 14.19
C ILE A 248 -15.66 15.66 14.07
N GLU A 249 -16.71 14.94 14.44
CA GLU A 249 -16.74 13.47 14.27
C GLU A 249 -16.61 13.09 12.79
N LEU A 250 -17.41 13.69 11.90
CA LEU A 250 -17.35 13.46 10.46
C LEU A 250 -15.98 13.76 9.85
N PHE A 251 -15.28 14.79 10.36
CA PHE A 251 -13.92 15.08 9.93
C PHE A 251 -12.94 14.04 10.47
N ARG A 252 -13.04 13.66 11.74
CA ARG A 252 -12.16 12.67 12.36
C ARG A 252 -12.26 11.29 11.70
N ASP A 253 -13.44 10.87 11.32
CA ASP A 253 -13.67 9.62 10.59
C ASP A 253 -12.91 9.58 9.25
N LYS A 254 -12.60 10.76 8.68
CA LYS A 254 -11.87 10.93 7.42
C LYS A 254 -10.51 11.62 7.58
N SER A 255 -10.05 11.88 8.82
CA SER A 255 -8.82 12.65 9.11
C SER A 255 -7.55 12.02 8.56
N TRP A 256 -7.53 10.70 8.38
CA TRP A 256 -6.42 10.00 7.73
C TRP A 256 -6.21 10.42 6.25
N ILE A 257 -7.23 11.00 5.58
CA ILE A 257 -7.11 11.57 4.23
C ILE A 257 -6.38 12.92 4.28
N PHE A 258 -6.57 13.64 5.38
CA PHE A 258 -6.04 14.99 5.61
C PHE A 258 -5.32 15.04 6.95
N PRO A 259 -4.21 14.27 7.12
CA PRO A 259 -3.51 14.16 8.41
C PRO A 259 -2.86 15.50 8.85
N TRP A 260 -2.85 16.50 7.97
CA TRP A 260 -2.37 17.87 8.26
C TRP A 260 -3.47 18.83 8.68
N GLY A 261 -4.74 18.42 8.71
CA GLY A 261 -5.84 19.22 9.20
C GLY A 261 -5.90 19.19 10.73
N GLU A 262 -5.80 20.33 11.37
CA GLU A 262 -5.85 20.46 12.82
C GLU A 262 -7.21 20.99 13.27
N VAL A 263 -7.83 20.34 14.25
CA VAL A 263 -9.12 20.75 14.82
C VAL A 263 -8.90 21.30 16.23
N TYR A 264 -9.17 22.58 16.39
CA TYR A 264 -9.16 23.27 17.68
C TYR A 264 -10.57 23.27 18.26
N SER A 265 -10.82 22.39 19.24
CA SER A 265 -12.15 22.23 19.86
C SER A 265 -12.40 23.28 20.94
N SER A 266 -13.62 23.79 21.01
CA SER A 266 -14.12 24.70 22.05
C SER A 266 -14.86 23.92 23.14
N ASN A 267 -15.07 24.55 24.32
CA ASN A 267 -15.76 23.93 25.46
C ASN A 267 -17.25 23.63 25.20
N ASP A 268 -17.85 24.26 24.19
CA ASP A 268 -19.24 24.07 23.76
C ASP A 268 -19.43 22.90 22.78
N GLY A 269 -18.35 22.13 22.54
CA GLY A 269 -18.35 21.00 21.61
C GLY A 269 -18.21 21.39 20.14
N THR A 270 -18.11 22.69 19.79
CA THR A 270 -17.78 23.12 18.43
C THR A 270 -16.26 23.20 18.23
N GLY A 271 -15.79 23.41 16.99
CA GLY A 271 -14.37 23.57 16.72
C GLY A 271 -14.08 24.32 15.44
N ILE A 272 -12.82 24.69 15.30
CA ILE A 272 -12.28 25.28 14.07
C ILE A 272 -11.29 24.28 13.49
N LEU A 273 -11.55 23.84 12.26
CA LEU A 273 -10.59 23.12 11.46
C LEU A 273 -9.71 24.12 10.71
N GLU A 274 -8.39 23.97 10.85
CA GLU A 274 -7.40 24.70 10.09
C GLU A 274 -6.56 23.74 9.25
N MET A 275 -6.39 24.07 7.96
CA MET A 275 -5.58 23.27 7.02
C MET A 275 -5.15 24.12 5.83
N GLY A 276 -4.03 23.74 5.18
CA GLY A 276 -3.63 24.29 3.90
C GLY A 276 -4.19 23.45 2.75
N ILE A 277 -4.58 24.06 1.65
CA ILE A 277 -4.93 23.38 0.39
C ILE A 277 -4.33 24.13 -0.80
N LEU A 278 -4.15 23.44 -1.92
CA LEU A 278 -3.77 24.10 -3.16
C LEU A 278 -4.99 24.79 -3.78
N PRO A 279 -4.85 25.97 -4.44
CA PRO A 279 -5.96 26.61 -5.15
C PRO A 279 -6.66 25.69 -6.15
N SER A 280 -5.92 24.80 -6.79
CA SER A 280 -6.46 23.81 -7.74
C SER A 280 -7.37 22.74 -7.09
N GLU A 281 -7.35 22.62 -5.75
CA GLU A 281 -8.13 21.65 -4.98
C GLU A 281 -9.44 22.24 -4.44
N ILE A 282 -9.65 23.56 -4.57
CA ILE A 282 -10.90 24.21 -4.14
C ILE A 282 -12.16 23.47 -4.65
N PRO A 283 -12.25 23.00 -5.92
CA PRO A 283 -13.43 22.26 -6.38
C PRO A 283 -13.64 20.95 -5.64
N PHE A 284 -12.56 20.26 -5.24
CA PHE A 284 -12.63 19.02 -4.47
C PHE A 284 -13.09 19.31 -3.04
N PHE A 285 -12.49 20.28 -2.36
CA PHE A 285 -12.88 20.65 -0.99
C PHE A 285 -14.27 21.27 -0.91
N ALA A 286 -14.72 21.94 -1.96
CA ALA A 286 -16.10 22.40 -2.05
C ALA A 286 -17.10 21.23 -2.07
N GLU A 287 -16.82 20.14 -2.76
CA GLU A 287 -17.62 18.90 -2.71
C GLU A 287 -17.55 18.26 -1.32
N TYR A 288 -16.34 18.18 -0.78
CA TYR A 288 -16.09 17.60 0.52
C TYR A 288 -16.89 18.29 1.62
N PHE A 289 -16.76 19.63 1.77
CA PHE A 289 -17.49 20.37 2.80
C PHE A 289 -18.99 20.50 2.51
N PHE A 290 -19.42 20.49 1.24
CA PHE A 290 -20.83 20.38 0.89
C PHE A 290 -21.46 19.11 1.47
N SER A 291 -20.74 17.98 1.51
CA SER A 291 -21.24 16.74 2.08
C SER A 291 -21.49 16.77 3.59
N PHE A 292 -20.96 17.76 4.29
CA PHE A 292 -21.20 17.97 5.74
C PHE A 292 -22.55 18.67 6.01
N GLY A 293 -23.17 19.27 4.99
CA GLY A 293 -24.44 19.98 5.16
C GLY A 293 -24.28 21.15 6.14
N THR A 294 -25.08 21.13 7.22
CA THR A 294 -25.08 22.16 8.28
C THR A 294 -23.95 22.00 9.29
N GLU A 295 -23.24 20.86 9.26
CA GLU A 295 -22.23 20.51 10.26
C GLU A 295 -20.87 21.21 10.03
N ALA A 296 -20.69 21.84 8.85
CA ALA A 296 -19.49 22.56 8.50
C ALA A 296 -19.81 23.90 7.83
N VAL A 297 -19.17 24.97 8.29
CA VAL A 297 -19.26 26.29 7.67
C VAL A 297 -17.87 26.76 7.31
N VAL A 298 -17.58 26.88 6.02
CA VAL A 298 -16.31 27.41 5.52
C VAL A 298 -16.25 28.90 5.84
N LEU A 299 -15.22 29.31 6.57
CA LEU A 299 -14.96 30.68 6.93
C LEU A 299 -14.00 31.35 5.95
N GLN A 300 -12.98 30.63 5.51
CA GLN A 300 -11.99 31.08 4.52
C GLN A 300 -11.35 29.86 3.81
N PRO A 301 -10.82 30.03 2.57
CA PRO A 301 -10.84 31.26 1.78
C PRO A 301 -12.24 31.54 1.18
N GLU A 302 -12.47 32.76 0.75
CA GLU A 302 -13.76 33.18 0.19
C GLU A 302 -14.14 32.41 -1.07
N GLU A 303 -13.16 32.04 -1.93
CA GLU A 303 -13.39 31.24 -3.13
C GLU A 303 -13.98 29.86 -2.79
N LEU A 304 -13.48 29.20 -1.73
CA LEU A 304 -13.99 27.92 -1.27
C LEU A 304 -15.40 28.08 -0.68
N ARG A 305 -15.60 29.11 0.14
CA ARG A 305 -16.89 29.42 0.73
C ARG A 305 -17.95 29.64 -0.33
N GLU A 306 -17.67 30.47 -1.34
CA GLU A 306 -18.57 30.72 -2.46
C GLU A 306 -18.80 29.46 -3.33
N ALA A 307 -17.81 28.59 -3.48
CA ALA A 307 -17.98 27.33 -4.18
C ALA A 307 -18.95 26.38 -3.45
N VAL A 308 -18.86 26.29 -2.11
CA VAL A 308 -19.81 25.51 -1.28
C VAL A 308 -21.19 26.15 -1.34
N ARG A 309 -21.29 27.48 -1.19
CA ARG A 309 -22.57 28.22 -1.26
C ARG A 309 -23.31 27.96 -2.57
N ARG A 310 -22.62 28.03 -3.72
CA ARG A 310 -23.22 27.71 -5.03
C ARG A 310 -23.80 26.30 -5.10
N LYS A 311 -23.15 25.32 -4.47
CA LYS A 311 -23.67 23.93 -4.41
C LYS A 311 -24.93 23.83 -3.56
N LEU A 312 -24.95 24.49 -2.40
CA LEU A 312 -26.12 24.54 -1.51
C LEU A 312 -27.32 25.19 -2.21
N VAL A 313 -27.11 26.31 -2.92
CA VAL A 313 -28.16 26.98 -3.69
C VAL A 313 -28.72 26.05 -4.77
N ARG A 314 -27.85 25.41 -5.56
CA ARG A 314 -28.29 24.45 -6.59
C ARG A 314 -29.06 23.28 -6.02
N ALA A 315 -28.62 22.74 -4.87
CA ALA A 315 -29.35 21.69 -4.18
C ALA A 315 -30.74 22.16 -3.76
N LEU A 316 -30.85 23.34 -3.16
CA LEU A 316 -32.14 23.93 -2.76
C LEU A 316 -33.07 24.17 -3.95
N GLU A 317 -32.53 24.70 -5.06
CA GLU A 317 -33.29 24.89 -6.32
C GLU A 317 -33.85 23.59 -6.86
N ALA A 318 -33.04 22.50 -6.82
CA ALA A 318 -33.48 21.19 -7.27
C ALA A 318 -34.65 20.61 -6.45
N TYR A 319 -34.69 20.88 -5.14
CA TYR A 319 -35.82 20.46 -4.27
C TYR A 319 -37.06 21.36 -4.42
N ASN A 320 -36.88 22.59 -4.86
CA ASN A 320 -37.98 23.56 -5.07
C ASN A 320 -38.55 23.49 -6.50
N ALA A 321 -37.90 22.77 -7.43
CA ALA A 321 -38.41 22.62 -8.79
C ALA A 321 -39.72 21.82 -8.76
N PRO A 322 -40.78 22.25 -9.45
CA PRO A 322 -42.01 21.48 -9.56
C PRO A 322 -41.73 20.18 -10.32
N ASN A 323 -42.25 19.06 -9.82
CA ASN A 323 -42.20 17.75 -10.49
C ASN A 323 -42.87 17.78 -11.85
#